data_f9c9bcdf451c122a653fdb2a14e258af
#
_entry.id   f9c9bcdf451c122a653fdb2a14e258af
#
_cell.length_a   1.000
_cell.length_b   1.000
_cell.length_c   1.000
_cell.angle_alpha   90.00
_cell.angle_beta   90.00
_cell.angle_gamma   90.00
#
_symmetry.space_group_name_H-M   'P 1'
#
loop_
_entity.id
_entity.type
_entity.pdbx_description
1 polymer ?
#
loop_
_entity_poly.entity_id
_entity_poly.type
_entity_poly.pdbx_seq_one_letter_code
_entity_poly.pdbx_strand_id
1 'polypeptide(L)'
;MQRLFFLVALSVLPGVALAQDSADSGTCRNGAFPTEQGDFAVARVTGGARLYLLGDLDGCPAKGEPACRQRSYVVAGDTVITGRMHGSYRCAFFPNAVGGSAGWVDAARLQPLPVQAAPALRDWAGHWSNGDDSLVLGVRDGQLAVTGEAFWPSAKPTPQRPYGPNLGQIDAVARPQGAVVDFVDGDDAGCQLQARLLGGYLIVSDNSGCGGMNVRFNGVYRRQAGKRPAP
;
A
#
# COMPACT_ATOMS: atom_id res chain seq x y z
N MET A 1 55.70 -32.89 45.77
CA MET A 1 54.28 -32.35 45.77
C MET A 1 54.05 -31.72 44.45
N GLN A 2 53.40 -32.42 43.52
CA GLN A 2 53.20 -32.00 42.14
C GLN A 2 51.74 -31.67 42.00
N ARG A 3 51.47 -30.39 41.76
CA ARG A 3 50.08 -29.89 41.57
C ARG A 3 49.72 -30.00 40.11
N LEU A 4 48.73 -30.81 39.77
CA LEU A 4 48.13 -30.94 38.48
C LEU A 4 47.08 -29.83 38.32
N PHE A 5 47.26 -28.95 37.35
CA PHE A 5 46.22 -28.00 36.93
C PHE A 5 45.40 -28.64 35.82
N PHE A 6 44.10 -28.84 36.07
CA PHE A 6 43.13 -29.22 35.05
C PHE A 6 42.63 -27.95 34.34
N LEU A 7 42.92 -27.81 33.06
CA LEU A 7 42.33 -26.80 32.18
C LEU A 7 40.99 -27.32 31.68
N VAL A 8 39.92 -26.71 32.12
CA VAL A 8 38.58 -26.94 31.57
C VAL A 8 38.42 -26.04 30.34
N ALA A 9 38.40 -26.66 29.16
CA ALA A 9 38.08 -25.96 27.92
C ALA A 9 36.54 -25.76 27.79
N LEU A 10 36.08 -24.53 27.89
CA LEU A 10 34.69 -24.16 27.67
C LEU A 10 34.44 -24.06 26.16
N SER A 11 33.75 -25.05 25.61
CA SER A 11 33.32 -25.05 24.20
C SER A 11 32.12 -24.12 24.04
N VAL A 12 32.32 -22.94 23.45
CA VAL A 12 31.24 -22.03 23.05
C VAL A 12 30.65 -22.54 21.73
N LEU A 13 29.48 -23.15 21.77
CA LEU A 13 28.69 -23.48 20.58
C LEU A 13 28.13 -22.21 19.99
N PRO A 14 28.28 -21.93 18.68
CA PRO A 14 27.63 -20.83 18.05
C PRO A 14 26.11 -21.11 18.04
N GLY A 15 25.36 -20.30 18.78
CA GLY A 15 23.89 -20.28 18.71
C GLY A 15 23.45 -19.90 17.30
N VAL A 16 22.86 -20.84 16.58
CA VAL A 16 22.12 -20.53 15.35
C VAL A 16 20.92 -19.70 15.78
N ALA A 17 20.98 -18.38 15.56
CA ALA A 17 19.80 -17.53 15.65
C ALA A 17 18.85 -17.98 14.53
N LEU A 18 17.85 -18.77 14.88
CA LEU A 18 16.67 -18.94 14.04
C LEU A 18 16.03 -17.54 13.94
N ALA A 19 16.19 -16.92 12.78
CA ALA A 19 15.34 -15.79 12.42
C ALA A 19 13.90 -16.31 12.59
N GLN A 20 13.19 -15.81 13.59
CA GLN A 20 11.75 -15.97 13.66
C GLN A 20 11.23 -15.19 12.46
N ASP A 21 10.88 -15.91 11.40
CA ASP A 21 9.96 -15.41 10.40
C ASP A 21 8.74 -14.90 11.19
N SER A 22 8.67 -13.58 11.33
CA SER A 22 7.46 -12.93 11.82
C SER A 22 6.36 -13.51 10.97
N ALA A 23 5.39 -14.16 11.60
CA ALA A 23 4.29 -14.83 10.95
C ALA A 23 3.73 -13.89 9.88
N ASP A 24 4.08 -14.18 8.64
CA ASP A 24 3.65 -13.41 7.47
C ASP A 24 2.13 -13.42 7.53
N SER A 25 1.52 -12.26 7.77
CA SER A 25 0.08 -12.15 8.00
C SER A 25 -0.74 -12.71 6.84
N GLY A 26 -0.09 -13.03 5.73
CA GLY A 26 -0.74 -13.59 4.56
C GLY A 26 -1.87 -12.72 4.00
N THR A 27 -1.99 -11.47 4.46
CA THR A 27 -3.09 -10.58 4.10
C THR A 27 -2.86 -9.95 2.73
N CYS A 28 -3.83 -10.13 1.82
CA CYS A 28 -3.85 -9.50 0.51
C CYS A 28 -5.29 -9.16 0.11
N ARG A 29 -5.80 -8.05 0.62
CA ARG A 29 -7.17 -7.55 0.35
C ARG A 29 -7.20 -6.04 0.23
N ASN A 30 -8.23 -5.47 -0.38
CA ASN A 30 -8.31 -4.04 -0.74
C ASN A 30 -7.96 -3.11 0.42
N GLY A 31 -8.59 -3.24 1.56
CA GLY A 31 -8.40 -2.32 2.69
C GLY A 31 -7.01 -2.43 3.34
N ALA A 32 -6.38 -3.60 3.28
CA ALA A 32 -5.07 -3.86 3.86
C ALA A 32 -3.92 -3.60 2.85
N PHE A 33 -4.19 -3.60 1.56
CA PHE A 33 -3.14 -3.47 0.55
C PHE A 33 -2.24 -2.25 0.74
N PRO A 34 -2.72 -1.04 0.99
CA PRO A 34 -1.86 0.15 1.14
C PRO A 34 -0.99 0.13 2.40
N THR A 35 -1.42 -0.55 3.46
CA THR A 35 -0.80 -0.51 4.78
C THR A 35 0.07 -1.71 5.11
N GLU A 36 -0.24 -2.88 4.55
CA GLU A 36 0.40 -4.14 4.93
C GLU A 36 1.42 -4.66 3.90
N GLN A 37 1.51 -4.00 2.72
CA GLN A 37 2.44 -4.41 1.68
C GLN A 37 3.69 -3.54 1.69
N GLY A 38 4.79 -3.87 2.20
CA GLY A 38 5.99 -3.00 2.30
C GLY A 38 6.63 -2.66 0.95
N ASP A 39 6.77 -3.65 0.07
CA ASP A 39 7.57 -3.56 -1.16
C ASP A 39 6.70 -3.41 -2.40
N PHE A 40 6.27 -2.20 -2.65
CA PHE A 40 5.45 -1.92 -3.82
C PHE A 40 6.27 -1.88 -5.11
N ALA A 41 5.74 -2.54 -6.15
CA ALA A 41 6.25 -2.47 -7.52
C ALA A 41 5.08 -2.41 -8.50
N VAL A 42 5.38 -2.15 -9.77
CA VAL A 42 4.41 -2.23 -10.87
C VAL A 42 4.79 -3.41 -11.74
N ALA A 43 3.81 -4.19 -12.16
CA ALA A 43 4.03 -5.32 -13.04
C ALA A 43 2.95 -5.41 -14.12
N ARG A 44 3.33 -5.98 -15.26
CA ARG A 44 2.40 -6.35 -16.32
C ARG A 44 2.05 -7.83 -16.18
N VAL A 45 0.77 -8.13 -16.33
CA VAL A 45 0.28 -9.51 -16.38
C VAL A 45 0.66 -10.15 -17.70
N THR A 46 1.18 -11.37 -17.66
CA THR A 46 1.61 -12.15 -18.83
C THR A 46 0.79 -13.44 -18.96
N GLY A 47 0.88 -14.09 -20.15
CA GLY A 47 0.19 -15.34 -20.47
C GLY A 47 -1.21 -15.14 -21.06
N GLY A 48 -1.86 -16.22 -21.50
CA GLY A 48 -3.06 -16.15 -22.34
C GLY A 48 -4.41 -16.28 -21.65
N ALA A 49 -4.48 -16.90 -20.46
CA ALA A 49 -5.73 -17.12 -19.72
C ALA A 49 -5.99 -16.02 -18.70
N ARG A 50 -7.22 -15.94 -18.20
CA ARG A 50 -7.56 -15.14 -17.03
C ARG A 50 -6.69 -15.54 -15.86
N LEU A 51 -6.15 -14.57 -15.14
CA LEU A 51 -5.43 -14.75 -13.88
C LEU A 51 -6.36 -14.30 -12.76
N TYR A 52 -6.96 -15.25 -12.07
CA TYR A 52 -7.87 -14.93 -10.98
C TYR A 52 -7.10 -14.46 -9.76
N LEU A 53 -7.63 -13.45 -9.08
CA LEU A 53 -7.14 -13.07 -7.75
C LEU A 53 -7.57 -14.14 -6.75
N LEU A 54 -6.65 -14.58 -5.91
CA LEU A 54 -6.92 -15.56 -4.86
C LEU A 54 -7.11 -14.82 -3.53
N GLY A 55 -7.99 -15.37 -2.69
CA GLY A 55 -8.22 -14.87 -1.34
C GLY A 55 -7.04 -15.11 -0.41
N ASP A 56 -7.18 -14.65 0.83
CA ASP A 56 -6.17 -14.72 1.88
C ASP A 56 -6.72 -15.34 3.19
N LEU A 57 -7.88 -16.01 3.13
CA LEU A 57 -8.49 -16.69 4.26
C LEU A 57 -8.47 -18.22 4.05
N ASP A 58 -8.70 -18.97 5.13
CA ASP A 58 -8.90 -20.42 5.14
C ASP A 58 -7.77 -21.23 4.47
N GLY A 59 -6.52 -20.77 4.65
CA GLY A 59 -5.33 -21.40 4.08
C GLY A 59 -5.07 -21.05 2.62
N CYS A 60 -5.68 -19.97 2.13
CA CYS A 60 -5.36 -19.37 0.85
C CYS A 60 -4.16 -18.39 0.99
N PRO A 61 -3.35 -18.26 -0.07
CA PRO A 61 -3.50 -18.82 -1.42
C PRO A 61 -2.96 -20.25 -1.58
N ALA A 62 -2.38 -20.87 -0.54
CA ALA A 62 -1.67 -22.14 -0.63
C ALA A 62 -2.55 -23.30 -1.16
N LYS A 63 -3.86 -23.25 -0.95
CA LYS A 63 -4.81 -24.23 -1.52
C LYS A 63 -5.03 -24.07 -3.04
N GLY A 64 -4.52 -22.96 -3.63
CA GLY A 64 -4.60 -22.71 -5.07
C GLY A 64 -6.02 -22.57 -5.61
N GLU A 65 -6.14 -22.61 -6.94
CA GLU A 65 -7.43 -22.70 -7.62
C GLU A 65 -7.95 -24.17 -7.62
N PRO A 66 -9.29 -24.37 -7.57
CA PRO A 66 -10.34 -23.36 -7.52
C PRO A 66 -10.67 -22.86 -6.10
N ALA A 67 -10.11 -23.44 -5.04
CA ALA A 67 -10.53 -23.24 -3.65
C ALA A 67 -10.40 -21.77 -3.19
N CYS A 68 -9.34 -21.08 -3.63
CA CYS A 68 -9.03 -19.72 -3.23
C CYS A 68 -9.51 -18.64 -4.21
N ARG A 69 -10.11 -19.04 -5.32
CA ARG A 69 -10.44 -18.14 -6.42
C ARG A 69 -11.53 -17.14 -6.04
N GLN A 70 -11.22 -15.86 -6.22
CA GLN A 70 -12.19 -14.77 -6.15
C GLN A 70 -12.95 -14.62 -7.49
N ARG A 71 -13.95 -13.73 -7.52
CA ARG A 71 -14.66 -13.35 -8.76
C ARG A 71 -13.81 -12.45 -9.65
N SER A 72 -12.91 -11.68 -9.05
CA SER A 72 -12.03 -10.74 -9.73
C SER A 72 -10.89 -11.47 -10.43
N TYR A 73 -10.52 -11.00 -11.62
CA TYR A 73 -9.41 -11.50 -12.41
C TYR A 73 -8.75 -10.36 -13.18
N VAL A 74 -7.55 -10.61 -13.64
CA VAL A 74 -6.80 -9.78 -14.59
C VAL A 74 -6.44 -10.59 -15.82
N VAL A 75 -6.11 -9.92 -16.93
CA VAL A 75 -5.74 -10.55 -18.19
C VAL A 75 -4.35 -10.11 -18.65
N ALA A 76 -3.78 -10.83 -19.60
CA ALA A 76 -2.50 -10.47 -20.18
C ALA A 76 -2.53 -9.04 -20.73
N GLY A 77 -1.50 -8.25 -20.41
CA GLY A 77 -1.41 -6.83 -20.73
C GLY A 77 -1.88 -5.88 -19.63
N ASP A 78 -2.71 -6.34 -18.69
CA ASP A 78 -3.11 -5.52 -17.54
C ASP A 78 -1.89 -5.13 -16.71
N THR A 79 -1.95 -3.92 -16.15
CA THR A 79 -0.95 -3.43 -15.21
C THR A 79 -1.52 -3.51 -13.80
N VAL A 80 -0.74 -4.11 -12.90
CA VAL A 80 -1.08 -4.25 -11.48
C VAL A 80 0.00 -3.61 -10.62
N ILE A 81 -0.41 -3.14 -9.44
CA ILE A 81 0.53 -2.79 -8.37
C ILE A 81 0.74 -4.06 -7.56
N THR A 82 1.98 -4.37 -7.25
CA THR A 82 2.32 -5.59 -6.50
C THR A 82 2.91 -5.23 -5.15
N GLY A 83 2.66 -6.08 -4.17
CA GLY A 83 3.20 -6.00 -2.83
C GLY A 83 4.08 -7.21 -2.51
N ARG A 84 4.01 -7.70 -1.26
CA ARG A 84 4.83 -8.79 -0.73
C ARG A 84 4.59 -10.13 -1.44
N MET A 85 5.53 -11.01 -1.25
CA MET A 85 5.43 -12.42 -1.65
C MET A 85 4.84 -13.28 -0.52
N HIS A 86 4.14 -14.35 -0.91
CA HIS A 86 3.74 -15.45 -0.05
C HIS A 86 3.92 -16.77 -0.82
N GLY A 87 5.00 -17.49 -0.55
CA GLY A 87 5.40 -18.64 -1.37
C GLY A 87 5.66 -18.23 -2.83
N SER A 88 4.99 -18.90 -3.77
CA SER A 88 5.04 -18.57 -5.20
C SER A 88 4.05 -17.47 -5.63
N TYR A 89 3.25 -16.97 -4.70
CA TYR A 89 2.26 -15.94 -4.97
C TYR A 89 2.76 -14.56 -4.60
N ARG A 90 2.27 -13.56 -5.32
CA ARG A 90 2.51 -12.15 -5.03
C ARG A 90 1.18 -11.43 -4.81
N CYS A 91 1.10 -10.61 -3.77
CA CYS A 91 -0.06 -9.76 -3.58
C CYS A 91 -0.13 -8.74 -4.70
N ALA A 92 -1.26 -8.65 -5.38
CA ALA A 92 -1.50 -7.74 -6.49
C ALA A 92 -2.77 -6.93 -6.26
N PHE A 93 -2.70 -5.66 -6.63
CA PHE A 93 -3.84 -4.74 -6.67
C PHE A 93 -4.07 -4.30 -8.11
N PHE A 94 -5.26 -4.53 -8.61
CA PHE A 94 -5.70 -4.07 -9.92
C PHE A 94 -6.60 -2.85 -9.76
N PRO A 95 -6.12 -1.63 -10.13
CA PRO A 95 -6.93 -0.42 -10.08
C PRO A 95 -8.04 -0.49 -11.13
N ASN A 96 -9.29 -0.33 -10.71
CA ASN A 96 -10.45 -0.31 -11.59
C ASN A 96 -11.37 0.89 -11.31
N ALA A 97 -12.49 1.01 -12.00
CA ALA A 97 -13.39 2.15 -11.90
C ALA A 97 -14.09 2.28 -10.52
N VAL A 98 -14.14 1.19 -9.74
CA VAL A 98 -14.80 1.13 -8.44
C VAL A 98 -13.79 1.03 -7.26
N GLY A 99 -12.59 1.57 -7.43
CA GLY A 99 -11.56 1.63 -6.40
C GLY A 99 -10.44 0.60 -6.56
N GLY A 100 -10.74 -0.64 -7.00
CA GLY A 100 -9.73 -1.66 -7.25
C GLY A 100 -10.10 -3.04 -6.68
N SER A 101 -9.24 -4.00 -6.96
CA SER A 101 -9.35 -5.37 -6.45
C SER A 101 -7.98 -5.89 -6.05
N ALA A 102 -7.83 -6.40 -4.83
CA ALA A 102 -6.61 -7.03 -4.36
C ALA A 102 -6.78 -8.53 -4.16
N GLY A 103 -5.70 -9.26 -4.33
CA GLY A 103 -5.62 -10.69 -4.08
C GLY A 103 -4.27 -11.26 -4.51
N TRP A 104 -4.03 -12.49 -4.11
CA TRP A 104 -2.83 -13.21 -4.46
C TRP A 104 -2.88 -13.68 -5.92
N VAL A 105 -1.77 -13.58 -6.63
CA VAL A 105 -1.61 -14.08 -8.00
C VAL A 105 -0.29 -14.84 -8.11
N ASP A 106 -0.22 -15.78 -9.04
CA ASP A 106 1.03 -16.48 -9.36
C ASP A 106 2.08 -15.47 -9.83
N ALA A 107 3.19 -15.38 -9.10
CA ALA A 107 4.26 -14.43 -9.39
C ALA A 107 4.94 -14.68 -10.74
N ALA A 108 4.92 -15.93 -11.25
CA ALA A 108 5.46 -16.28 -12.56
C ALA A 108 4.67 -15.63 -13.73
N ARG A 109 3.45 -15.16 -13.45
CA ARG A 109 2.59 -14.46 -14.41
C ARG A 109 2.77 -12.93 -14.39
N LEU A 110 3.76 -12.43 -13.67
CA LEU A 110 4.02 -10.99 -13.48
C LEU A 110 5.39 -10.63 -14.05
N GLN A 111 5.39 -9.70 -15.00
CA GLN A 111 6.60 -9.09 -15.53
C GLN A 111 6.81 -7.73 -14.86
N PRO A 112 7.86 -7.52 -14.06
CA PRO A 112 8.14 -6.23 -13.46
C PRO A 112 8.28 -5.12 -14.52
N LEU A 113 7.74 -3.95 -14.21
CA LEU A 113 7.87 -2.74 -15.02
C LEU A 113 8.80 -1.75 -14.30
N PRO A 114 9.67 -1.05 -15.02
CA PRO A 114 10.51 -0.03 -14.43
C PRO A 114 9.65 1.14 -13.92
N VAL A 115 10.00 1.65 -12.75
CA VAL A 115 9.40 2.85 -12.16
C VAL A 115 10.50 3.84 -11.78
N GLN A 116 10.16 5.11 -11.77
CA GLN A 116 11.10 6.17 -11.41
C GLN A 116 11.36 6.13 -9.90
N ALA A 117 12.62 5.93 -9.50
CA ALA A 117 13.00 5.83 -8.10
C ALA A 117 12.97 7.18 -7.35
N ALA A 118 13.21 8.28 -8.07
CA ALA A 118 13.22 9.65 -7.53
C ALA A 118 12.42 10.58 -8.45
N PRO A 119 11.09 10.61 -8.34
CA PRO A 119 10.24 11.52 -9.09
C PRO A 119 10.56 12.99 -8.75
N ALA A 120 10.51 13.87 -9.75
CA ALA A 120 10.59 15.31 -9.50
C ALA A 120 9.29 15.82 -8.85
N LEU A 121 9.32 16.95 -8.14
CA LEU A 121 8.12 17.49 -7.46
C LEU A 121 6.93 17.65 -8.40
N ARG A 122 7.16 18.07 -9.65
CA ARG A 122 6.10 18.18 -10.67
C ARG A 122 5.40 16.87 -11.01
N ASP A 123 6.07 15.72 -10.80
CA ASP A 123 5.52 14.41 -11.09
C ASP A 123 4.48 13.97 -10.05
N TRP A 124 4.51 14.57 -8.86
CA TRP A 124 3.53 14.38 -7.80
C TRP A 124 2.29 15.25 -7.98
N ALA A 125 2.46 16.45 -8.56
CA ALA A 125 1.41 17.47 -8.61
C ALA A 125 0.18 16.99 -9.38
N GLY A 126 -1.00 17.23 -8.81
CA GLY A 126 -2.28 16.89 -9.42
C GLY A 126 -3.38 16.61 -8.40
N HIS A 127 -4.56 16.30 -8.93
CA HIS A 127 -5.69 15.81 -8.15
C HIS A 127 -5.68 14.28 -8.18
N TRP A 128 -5.75 13.67 -7.03
CA TRP A 128 -5.72 12.23 -6.84
C TRP A 128 -6.98 11.76 -6.12
N SER A 129 -7.54 10.62 -6.52
CA SER A 129 -8.72 10.05 -5.87
C SER A 129 -8.68 8.54 -5.87
N ASN A 130 -9.22 7.92 -4.82
CA ASN A 130 -9.43 6.48 -4.69
C ASN A 130 -10.93 6.11 -4.62
N GLY A 131 -11.81 7.04 -4.97
CA GLY A 131 -13.26 6.94 -4.86
C GLY A 131 -13.83 8.19 -4.21
N ASP A 132 -14.32 8.08 -2.98
CA ASP A 132 -14.85 9.23 -2.24
C ASP A 132 -13.75 10.13 -1.67
N ASP A 133 -12.56 9.59 -1.38
CA ASP A 133 -11.44 10.36 -0.84
C ASP A 133 -10.62 11.03 -1.93
N SER A 134 -10.07 12.19 -1.61
CA SER A 134 -9.27 12.97 -2.54
C SER A 134 -8.07 13.64 -1.88
N LEU A 135 -7.00 13.78 -2.68
CA LEU A 135 -5.79 14.51 -2.34
C LEU A 135 -5.42 15.43 -3.49
N VAL A 136 -5.04 16.65 -3.17
CA VAL A 136 -4.46 17.61 -4.12
C VAL A 136 -3.00 17.82 -3.73
N LEU A 137 -2.09 17.44 -4.60
CA LEU A 137 -0.67 17.68 -4.42
C LEU A 137 -0.20 18.82 -5.33
N GLY A 138 0.60 19.70 -4.78
CA GLY A 138 1.19 20.85 -5.49
C GLY A 138 2.60 21.13 -4.98
N VAL A 139 3.21 22.19 -5.52
CA VAL A 139 4.52 22.67 -5.06
C VAL A 139 4.33 24.02 -4.40
N ARG A 140 4.79 24.16 -3.16
CA ARG A 140 4.78 25.40 -2.37
C ARG A 140 6.17 25.60 -1.76
N ASP A 141 6.82 26.72 -2.05
CA ASP A 141 8.15 27.08 -1.53
C ASP A 141 9.23 25.99 -1.72
N GLY A 142 9.21 25.32 -2.88
CA GLY A 142 10.16 24.25 -3.21
C GLY A 142 9.96 22.95 -2.44
N GLN A 143 8.81 22.79 -1.80
CA GLN A 143 8.37 21.58 -1.11
C GLN A 143 7.09 21.03 -1.75
N LEU A 144 6.79 19.78 -1.49
CA LEU A 144 5.51 19.20 -1.86
C LEU A 144 4.46 19.60 -0.81
N ALA A 145 3.34 20.17 -1.27
CA ALA A 145 2.19 20.48 -0.45
C ALA A 145 1.08 19.49 -0.74
N VAL A 146 0.34 19.08 0.29
CA VAL A 146 -0.86 18.25 0.18
C VAL A 146 -2.02 18.94 0.87
N THR A 147 -3.20 18.91 0.24
CA THR A 147 -4.50 19.12 0.88
C THR A 147 -5.39 17.94 0.53
N GLY A 148 -6.28 17.54 1.44
CA GLY A 148 -7.13 16.37 1.18
C GLY A 148 -8.33 16.27 2.07
N GLU A 149 -9.30 15.47 1.58
CA GLU A 149 -10.52 15.13 2.29
C GLU A 149 -10.77 13.63 2.21
N ALA A 150 -11.15 13.03 3.33
CA ALA A 150 -11.53 11.65 3.46
C ALA A 150 -12.87 11.51 4.19
N PHE A 151 -13.61 10.45 3.90
CA PHE A 151 -14.96 10.26 4.36
C PHE A 151 -15.21 8.84 4.86
N TRP A 152 -16.07 8.72 5.90
CA TRP A 152 -16.57 7.43 6.35
C TRP A 152 -18.04 7.53 6.80
N PRO A 153 -18.95 6.69 6.27
CA PRO A 153 -18.73 5.62 5.28
C PRO A 153 -18.49 6.13 3.86
N SER A 154 -19.25 7.04 3.35
CA SER A 154 -19.16 7.62 2.01
C SER A 154 -19.46 9.12 2.12
N ALA A 155 -18.95 9.90 1.21
CA ALA A 155 -19.23 11.34 1.11
C ALA A 155 -20.73 11.67 0.98
N LYS A 156 -21.54 10.71 0.51
CA LYS A 156 -22.98 10.92 0.30
C LYS A 156 -23.78 10.59 1.56
N PRO A 157 -24.68 11.49 2.01
CA PRO A 157 -25.65 11.17 3.06
C PRO A 157 -26.52 9.97 2.68
N THR A 158 -26.91 9.18 3.68
CA THR A 158 -27.82 8.05 3.51
C THR A 158 -29.01 8.19 4.46
N PRO A 159 -30.12 7.46 4.23
CA PRO A 159 -31.25 7.48 5.18
C PRO A 159 -30.85 7.08 6.62
N GLN A 160 -29.84 6.22 6.78
CA GLN A 160 -29.32 5.78 8.08
C GLN A 160 -28.36 6.81 8.69
N ARG A 161 -27.79 7.68 7.89
CA ARG A 161 -26.88 8.77 8.30
C ARG A 161 -27.24 10.06 7.59
N PRO A 162 -28.36 10.70 7.94
CA PRO A 162 -28.82 11.90 7.26
C PRO A 162 -27.92 13.12 7.52
N TYR A 163 -27.10 13.07 8.57
CA TYR A 163 -26.15 14.14 8.91
C TYR A 163 -24.80 14.01 8.15
N GLY A 164 -24.72 13.05 7.24
CA GLY A 164 -23.51 12.80 6.45
C GLY A 164 -22.47 11.93 7.13
N PRO A 165 -21.31 11.80 6.51
CA PRO A 165 -20.20 10.96 6.98
C PRO A 165 -19.41 11.61 8.10
N ASN A 166 -18.55 10.81 8.75
CA ASN A 166 -17.40 11.37 9.47
C ASN A 166 -16.41 11.94 8.45
N LEU A 167 -15.75 13.03 8.79
CA LEU A 167 -14.84 13.75 7.92
C LEU A 167 -13.41 13.66 8.42
N GLY A 168 -12.47 13.66 7.50
CA GLY A 168 -11.06 13.84 7.74
C GLY A 168 -10.47 14.83 6.75
N GLN A 169 -9.45 15.55 7.19
CA GLN A 169 -8.75 16.56 6.40
C GLN A 169 -7.26 16.49 6.66
N ILE A 170 -6.48 16.93 5.70
CA ILE A 170 -5.04 17.17 5.82
C ILE A 170 -4.65 18.43 5.05
N ASP A 171 -3.79 19.27 5.64
CA ASP A 171 -3.05 20.36 4.97
C ASP A 171 -1.61 20.37 5.50
N ALA A 172 -0.68 19.92 4.70
CA ALA A 172 0.71 19.78 5.13
C ALA A 172 1.69 20.05 3.98
N VAL A 173 2.96 20.27 4.35
CA VAL A 173 4.08 20.37 3.42
C VAL A 173 5.20 19.44 3.87
N ALA A 174 5.87 18.81 2.90
CA ALA A 174 7.01 17.94 3.19
C ALA A 174 7.97 17.85 2.00
N ARG A 175 9.14 17.28 2.21
CA ARG A 175 10.11 16.98 1.14
C ARG A 175 10.13 15.48 0.87
N PRO A 176 9.88 15.05 -0.38
CA PRO A 176 10.00 13.64 -0.74
C PRO A 176 11.42 13.11 -0.55
N GLN A 177 11.51 11.87 -0.11
CA GLN A 177 12.74 11.08 -0.09
C GLN A 177 12.60 9.98 -1.17
N GLY A 178 13.17 10.22 -2.34
CA GLY A 178 12.93 9.36 -3.50
C GLY A 178 11.46 9.40 -3.93
N ALA A 179 10.83 8.23 -3.99
CA ALA A 179 9.42 8.08 -4.35
C ALA A 179 8.47 8.07 -3.13
N VAL A 180 8.93 8.45 -1.94
CA VAL A 180 8.14 8.47 -0.70
C VAL A 180 8.14 9.86 -0.09
N VAL A 181 7.03 10.25 0.50
CA VAL A 181 6.90 11.48 1.29
C VAL A 181 6.05 11.19 2.52
N ASP A 182 6.48 11.72 3.67
CA ASP A 182 5.75 11.68 4.92
C ASP A 182 5.25 13.09 5.25
N PHE A 183 3.93 13.27 5.29
CA PHE A 183 3.27 14.50 5.68
C PHE A 183 2.81 14.42 7.12
N VAL A 184 2.95 15.50 7.85
CA VAL A 184 2.47 15.66 9.23
C VAL A 184 1.67 16.94 9.31
N ASP A 185 0.39 16.83 9.71
CA ASP A 185 -0.52 17.95 9.94
C ASP A 185 -0.86 18.01 11.43
N GLY A 186 -0.43 19.08 12.09
CA GLY A 186 -0.52 19.24 13.53
C GLY A 186 0.71 18.74 14.30
N ASP A 187 0.49 18.32 15.53
CA ASP A 187 1.51 17.75 16.42
C ASP A 187 1.66 16.21 16.22
N ASP A 188 2.43 15.57 17.08
CA ASP A 188 2.70 14.11 17.00
C ASP A 188 1.43 13.23 17.08
N ALA A 189 0.34 13.75 17.61
CA ALA A 189 -0.97 13.10 17.68
C ALA A 189 -1.87 13.45 16.47
N GLY A 190 -1.43 14.37 15.62
CA GLY A 190 -2.15 14.83 14.43
C GLY A 190 -2.20 13.82 13.30
N CYS A 191 -2.70 14.28 12.17
CA CYS A 191 -2.74 13.47 10.95
C CYS A 191 -1.33 13.25 10.39
N GLN A 192 -0.92 12.00 10.28
CA GLN A 192 0.31 11.60 9.61
C GLN A 192 -0.06 10.74 8.40
N LEU A 193 0.46 11.11 7.24
CA LEU A 193 0.16 10.46 5.99
C LEU A 193 1.45 10.16 5.23
N GLN A 194 1.71 8.90 4.96
CA GLN A 194 2.76 8.50 4.03
C GLN A 194 2.18 8.32 2.63
N ALA A 195 2.79 8.93 1.65
CA ALA A 195 2.45 8.76 0.25
C ALA A 195 3.65 8.25 -0.55
N ARG A 196 3.39 7.30 -1.45
CA ARG A 196 4.38 6.75 -2.39
C ARG A 196 3.89 6.93 -3.82
N LEU A 197 4.67 7.63 -4.64
CA LEU A 197 4.39 7.75 -6.06
C LEU A 197 5.01 6.58 -6.83
N LEU A 198 4.17 5.80 -7.50
CA LEU A 198 4.60 4.57 -8.15
C LEU A 198 3.89 4.37 -9.51
N GLY A 199 4.61 4.53 -10.60
CA GLY A 199 4.10 4.21 -11.95
C GLY A 199 2.80 4.93 -12.34
N GLY A 200 2.58 6.17 -11.83
CA GLY A 200 1.36 6.95 -12.08
C GLY A 200 0.24 6.70 -11.07
N TYR A 201 0.49 5.92 -10.02
CA TYR A 201 -0.38 5.73 -8.86
C TYR A 201 0.22 6.39 -7.62
N LEU A 202 -0.63 6.81 -6.70
CA LEU A 202 -0.23 7.27 -5.38
C LEU A 202 -0.76 6.26 -4.35
N ILE A 203 0.14 5.58 -3.65
CA ILE A 203 -0.22 4.64 -2.58
C ILE A 203 -0.12 5.41 -1.28
N VAL A 204 -1.18 5.42 -0.51
CA VAL A 204 -1.31 6.25 0.69
C VAL A 204 -1.66 5.38 1.88
N SER A 205 -0.99 5.64 3.00
CA SER A 205 -1.35 5.11 4.32
C SER A 205 -1.30 6.23 5.36
N ASP A 206 -2.14 6.14 6.40
CA ASP A 206 -2.20 7.10 7.49
C ASP A 206 -2.08 6.44 8.88
N ASN A 207 -1.86 7.27 9.90
CA ASN A 207 -1.74 6.85 11.30
C ASN A 207 -3.08 6.67 12.02
N SER A 208 -4.20 6.75 11.32
CA SER A 208 -5.55 6.74 11.90
C SER A 208 -5.94 8.02 12.67
N GLY A 209 -5.10 9.05 12.62
CA GLY A 209 -5.30 10.34 13.28
C GLY A 209 -5.89 11.43 12.39
N CYS A 210 -6.31 11.11 11.14
CA CYS A 210 -6.65 12.10 10.13
C CYS A 210 -8.13 12.55 10.15
N GLY A 211 -8.93 12.13 11.13
CA GLY A 211 -10.33 12.54 11.17
C GLY A 211 -11.18 11.78 12.16
N GLY A 212 -12.48 11.83 11.97
CA GLY A 212 -13.46 11.15 12.81
C GLY A 212 -13.34 9.62 12.74
N MET A 213 -14.19 8.95 13.52
CA MET A 213 -14.17 7.49 13.65
C MET A 213 -14.20 6.79 12.28
N ASN A 214 -13.27 5.87 12.07
CA ASN A 214 -13.08 5.07 10.85
C ASN A 214 -12.69 5.84 9.59
N VAL A 215 -12.44 7.14 9.67
CA VAL A 215 -11.88 7.89 8.53
C VAL A 215 -10.45 7.47 8.28
N ARG A 216 -10.09 7.25 7.04
CA ARG A 216 -8.76 6.86 6.56
C ARG A 216 -8.48 7.44 5.19
N PHE A 217 -7.25 7.91 5.01
CA PHE A 217 -6.73 8.18 3.67
C PHE A 217 -6.10 6.96 3.00
N ASN A 218 -6.15 5.80 3.64
CA ASN A 218 -5.54 4.59 3.12
C ASN A 218 -6.12 4.18 1.77
N GLY A 219 -5.28 4.08 0.75
CA GLY A 219 -5.77 3.71 -0.57
C GLY A 219 -4.72 3.74 -1.68
N VAL A 220 -5.13 3.29 -2.84
CA VAL A 220 -4.40 3.46 -4.09
C VAL A 220 -5.15 4.50 -4.91
N TYR A 221 -4.57 5.65 -5.01
CA TYR A 221 -5.16 6.82 -5.69
C TYR A 221 -4.73 6.88 -7.15
N ARG A 222 -5.62 7.35 -7.99
CA ARG A 222 -5.39 7.61 -9.41
C ARG A 222 -5.45 9.11 -9.68
N ARG A 223 -4.57 9.57 -10.55
CA ARG A 223 -4.61 10.96 -11.00
C ARG A 223 -5.87 11.22 -11.81
N GLN A 224 -6.61 12.27 -11.45
CA GLN A 224 -7.78 12.70 -12.19
C GLN A 224 -7.36 13.46 -13.44
N ALA A 225 -7.85 13.05 -14.60
CA ALA A 225 -7.60 13.75 -15.85
C ALA A 225 -8.34 15.11 -15.85
N GLY A 226 -7.66 16.19 -16.26
CA GLY A 226 -8.29 17.48 -16.58
C GLY A 226 -8.45 18.47 -15.43
N LYS A 227 -8.14 18.13 -14.17
CA LYS A 227 -8.06 19.12 -13.09
C LYS A 227 -6.59 19.48 -12.81
N ARG A 228 -6.06 20.47 -13.53
CA ARG A 228 -4.81 21.11 -13.13
C ARG A 228 -5.08 21.92 -11.85
N PRO A 229 -4.21 21.87 -10.83
CA PRO A 229 -4.30 22.82 -9.72
C PRO A 229 -4.28 24.24 -10.28
N ALA A 230 -5.06 25.12 -9.70
CA ALA A 230 -4.90 26.55 -9.98
C ALA A 230 -3.49 27.01 -9.56
N PRO A 231 -2.85 27.92 -10.30
CA PRO A 231 -1.52 28.43 -9.99
C PRO A 231 -1.48 29.16 -8.65
#